data_c47b2b32133a6e4c90db71011875304b
#
_entry.id   c47b2b32133a6e4c90db71011875304b
#
_cell.length_a   1.000
_cell.length_b   1.000
_cell.length_c   1.000
_cell.angle_alpha   90.00
_cell.angle_beta   90.00
_cell.angle_gamma   90.00
#
_symmetry.space_group_name_H-M   'P 1'
#
loop_
_entity.id
_entity.type
_entity.pdbx_description
1 polymer ?
#
loop_
_entity_poly.entity_id
_entity_poly.type
_entity_poly.pdbx_seq_one_letter_code
_entity_poly.pdbx_strand_id
1 'polypeptide(L)'
;MREQLLDAGVKHIDAVLYTHAHADHSHGLNDLRSLAYHMGRPIDIYGNQATLDDLTTSFAYAFRQDEHAVYKRIAVAHQIDGPLRLGGIDVVPFEQEHGFGATTLGFRFGAMAYSTDAVELDEAAFAALAGVDVWIVDCLRYEPHPTHAHFERTLAWIARVKPRRAVLTHMNQALDYEELRRRCPPGVEPGYDGLVIEV
;
A
#
# COMPACT_ATOMS: atom_id res chain seq x y z
N MET A 1 -0.37 1.46 -12.87
CA MET A 1 0.96 1.81 -12.30
C MET A 1 1.87 2.45 -13.34
N ARG A 2 2.07 1.88 -14.53
CA ARG A 2 3.04 2.42 -15.53
C ARG A 2 2.83 3.90 -15.85
N GLU A 3 1.62 4.31 -16.24
CA GLU A 3 1.30 5.71 -16.56
C GLU A 3 1.60 6.63 -15.37
N GLN A 4 1.20 6.25 -14.17
CA GLN A 4 1.44 7.02 -12.94
C GLN A 4 2.94 7.22 -12.67
N LEU A 5 3.79 6.18 -12.89
CA LEU A 5 5.24 6.29 -12.75
C LEU A 5 5.84 7.23 -13.80
N LEU A 6 5.33 7.19 -15.03
CA LEU A 6 5.76 8.08 -16.12
C LEU A 6 5.35 9.53 -15.83
N ASP A 7 4.11 9.78 -15.45
CA ASP A 7 3.59 11.11 -15.15
C ASP A 7 4.32 11.73 -13.93
N ALA A 8 4.63 10.93 -12.92
CA ALA A 8 5.41 11.35 -11.77
C ALA A 8 6.93 11.48 -12.05
N GLY A 9 7.39 11.11 -13.25
CA GLY A 9 8.79 11.18 -13.65
C GLY A 9 9.73 10.29 -12.83
N VAL A 10 9.22 9.19 -12.27
CA VAL A 10 9.99 8.28 -11.40
C VAL A 10 11.07 7.57 -12.21
N LYS A 11 12.33 7.76 -11.83
CA LYS A 11 13.50 7.14 -12.45
C LYS A 11 14.26 6.20 -11.51
N HIS A 12 13.96 6.26 -10.22
CA HIS A 12 14.63 5.47 -9.18
C HIS A 12 13.61 5.03 -8.15
N ILE A 13 13.74 3.78 -7.69
CA ILE A 13 12.99 3.19 -6.58
C ILE A 13 13.99 2.47 -5.69
N ASP A 14 13.99 2.79 -4.39
CA ASP A 14 14.82 2.13 -3.39
C ASP A 14 14.25 0.75 -3.06
N ALA A 15 12.94 0.68 -2.86
CA ALA A 15 12.22 -0.54 -2.54
C ALA A 15 10.73 -0.44 -2.92
N VAL A 16 10.07 -1.59 -2.99
CA VAL A 16 8.61 -1.71 -3.11
C VAL A 16 8.09 -2.53 -1.92
N LEU A 17 7.11 -2.00 -1.20
CA LEU A 17 6.44 -2.73 -0.12
C LEU A 17 5.06 -3.19 -0.59
N TYR A 18 4.79 -4.47 -0.45
CA TYR A 18 3.49 -5.06 -0.77
C TYR A 18 2.66 -5.23 0.49
N THR A 19 1.45 -4.71 0.46
CA THR A 19 0.46 -4.96 1.53
C THR A 19 -0.02 -6.40 1.49
N HIS A 20 -0.30 -6.91 0.29
CA HIS A 20 -0.71 -8.29 0.00
C HIS A 20 -0.63 -8.57 -1.52
N ALA A 21 -0.99 -9.79 -1.94
CA ALA A 21 -0.75 -10.26 -3.30
C ALA A 21 -1.96 -10.15 -4.26
N HIS A 22 -3.10 -9.56 -3.86
CA HIS A 22 -4.24 -9.40 -4.76
C HIS A 22 -3.86 -8.66 -6.04
N ALA A 23 -4.57 -8.94 -7.12
CA ALA A 23 -4.18 -8.52 -8.48
C ALA A 23 -4.08 -7.01 -8.66
N ASP A 24 -5.01 -6.27 -8.09
CA ASP A 24 -5.06 -4.80 -8.11
C ASP A 24 -3.92 -4.13 -7.34
N HIS A 25 -3.25 -4.86 -6.44
CA HIS A 25 -2.07 -4.41 -5.70
C HIS A 25 -0.75 -4.96 -6.27
N SER A 26 -0.78 -6.08 -6.99
CA SER A 26 0.44 -6.80 -7.38
C SER A 26 0.74 -6.85 -8.88
N HIS A 27 -0.27 -6.76 -9.76
CA HIS A 27 -0.07 -6.96 -11.20
C HIS A 27 0.78 -5.89 -11.89
N GLY A 28 1.01 -4.75 -11.22
CA GLY A 28 1.99 -3.75 -11.65
C GLY A 28 3.46 -4.20 -11.53
N LEU A 29 3.78 -5.35 -10.92
CA LEU A 29 5.15 -5.82 -10.71
C LEU A 29 5.95 -5.87 -12.02
N ASN A 30 5.32 -6.28 -13.13
CA ASN A 30 6.01 -6.32 -14.42
C ASN A 30 6.42 -4.93 -14.94
N ASP A 31 5.74 -3.87 -14.55
CA ASP A 31 6.08 -2.50 -14.97
C ASP A 31 7.39 -2.03 -14.35
N LEU A 32 7.83 -2.65 -13.23
CA LEU A 32 9.13 -2.40 -12.59
C LEU A 32 10.31 -2.81 -13.46
N ARG A 33 10.11 -3.65 -14.49
CA ARG A 33 11.18 -4.12 -15.39
C ARG A 33 11.95 -2.96 -16.00
N SER A 34 11.25 -1.96 -16.52
CA SER A 34 11.88 -0.81 -17.18
C SER A 34 12.75 -0.01 -16.20
N LEU A 35 12.27 0.14 -14.95
CA LEU A 35 13.03 0.81 -13.90
C LEU A 35 14.24 -0.01 -13.47
N ALA A 36 14.10 -1.33 -13.25
CA ALA A 36 15.22 -2.20 -12.91
C ALA A 36 16.32 -2.15 -13.98
N TYR A 37 15.95 -2.12 -15.26
CA TYR A 37 16.91 -2.00 -16.36
C TYR A 37 17.57 -0.62 -16.40
N HIS A 38 16.79 0.45 -16.20
CA HIS A 38 17.33 1.80 -16.12
C HIS A 38 18.32 1.97 -14.95
N MET A 39 17.99 1.40 -13.80
CA MET A 39 18.82 1.43 -12.59
C MET A 39 20.02 0.48 -12.66
N GLY A 40 20.04 -0.47 -13.62
CA GLY A 40 21.09 -1.49 -13.76
C GLY A 40 21.11 -2.54 -12.65
N ARG A 41 20.07 -2.60 -11.79
CA ARG A 41 19.95 -3.55 -10.69
C ARG A 41 18.49 -4.00 -10.51
N PRO A 42 18.25 -5.20 -9.94
CA PRO A 42 16.90 -5.58 -9.53
C PRO A 42 16.39 -4.64 -8.42
N ILE A 43 15.07 -4.59 -8.26
CA ILE A 43 14.39 -3.82 -7.24
C ILE A 43 14.11 -4.73 -6.05
N ASP A 44 14.44 -4.27 -4.85
CA ASP A 44 14.12 -4.95 -3.61
C ASP A 44 12.62 -4.80 -3.33
N ILE A 45 11.93 -5.92 -3.13
CA ILE A 45 10.51 -5.95 -2.77
C ILE A 45 10.34 -6.60 -1.41
N TYR A 46 9.43 -6.07 -0.64
CA TYR A 46 9.17 -6.46 0.74
C TYR A 46 7.70 -6.82 0.94
N GLY A 47 7.45 -7.87 1.70
CA GLY A 47 6.10 -8.33 2.07
C GLY A 47 6.18 -9.37 3.18
N ASN A 48 5.04 -9.78 3.73
CA ASN A 48 5.01 -10.96 4.58
C ASN A 48 5.23 -12.24 3.74
N GLN A 49 5.53 -13.35 4.39
CA GLN A 49 5.90 -14.61 3.71
C GLN A 49 4.79 -15.06 2.72
N ALA A 50 3.53 -15.02 3.13
CA ALA A 50 2.40 -15.45 2.27
C ALA A 50 2.33 -14.60 0.99
N THR A 51 2.44 -13.28 1.11
CA THR A 51 2.49 -12.36 -0.03
C THR A 51 3.65 -12.67 -0.97
N LEU A 52 4.83 -12.92 -0.42
CA LEU A 52 6.02 -13.22 -1.23
C LEU A 52 5.91 -14.58 -1.94
N ASP A 53 5.32 -15.58 -1.31
CA ASP A 53 5.09 -16.90 -1.91
C ASP A 53 4.15 -16.78 -3.12
N ASP A 54 3.05 -16.03 -2.98
CA ASP A 54 2.12 -15.75 -4.07
C ASP A 54 2.76 -14.97 -5.21
N LEU A 55 3.52 -13.90 -4.88
CA LEU A 55 4.21 -13.08 -5.88
C LEU A 55 5.28 -13.88 -6.64
N THR A 56 6.10 -14.66 -5.92
CA THR A 56 7.18 -15.45 -6.53
C THR A 56 6.64 -16.61 -7.36
N THR A 57 5.45 -17.09 -7.05
CA THR A 57 4.73 -18.09 -7.85
C THR A 57 4.14 -17.45 -9.10
N SER A 58 3.35 -16.39 -8.94
CA SER A 58 2.63 -15.73 -10.04
C SER A 58 3.56 -15.03 -11.03
N PHE A 59 4.66 -14.47 -10.54
CA PHE A 59 5.65 -13.72 -11.32
C PHE A 59 7.04 -14.38 -11.30
N ALA A 60 7.10 -15.72 -11.29
CA ALA A 60 8.34 -16.47 -11.15
C ALA A 60 9.49 -15.98 -12.05
N TYR A 61 9.18 -15.53 -13.28
CA TYR A 61 10.16 -14.98 -14.23
C TYR A 61 10.84 -13.70 -13.73
N ALA A 62 10.20 -12.92 -12.87
CA ALA A 62 10.73 -11.67 -12.35
C ALA A 62 11.80 -11.88 -11.27
N PHE A 63 11.74 -13.03 -10.58
CA PHE A 63 12.63 -13.38 -9.46
C PHE A 63 13.76 -14.31 -9.83
N ARG A 64 13.66 -15.01 -10.97
CA ARG A 64 14.69 -15.97 -11.39
C ARG A 64 15.97 -15.25 -11.76
N GLN A 65 17.07 -15.80 -11.27
CA GLN A 65 18.43 -15.47 -11.73
C GLN A 65 18.97 -16.70 -12.45
N ASP A 66 19.13 -16.57 -13.75
CA ASP A 66 19.76 -17.56 -14.59
C ASP A 66 20.95 -16.87 -15.29
N GLU A 67 22.15 -17.40 -15.14
CA GLU A 67 23.40 -16.85 -15.74
C GLU A 67 23.33 -16.81 -17.27
N HIS A 68 22.50 -17.66 -17.88
CA HIS A 68 22.31 -17.75 -19.32
C HIS A 68 20.99 -17.10 -19.79
N ALA A 69 20.20 -16.49 -18.87
CA ALA A 69 18.94 -15.89 -19.23
C ALA A 69 19.15 -14.63 -20.09
N VAL A 70 18.39 -14.55 -21.17
CA VAL A 70 18.29 -13.33 -22.00
C VAL A 70 17.73 -12.15 -21.18
N TYR A 71 16.89 -12.45 -20.20
CA TYR A 71 16.26 -11.47 -19.33
C TYR A 71 16.83 -11.50 -17.93
N LYS A 72 17.32 -10.35 -17.47
CA LYS A 72 17.81 -10.18 -16.11
C LYS A 72 16.65 -10.23 -15.10
N ARG A 73 16.96 -10.66 -13.87
CA ARG A 73 16.05 -10.59 -12.73
C ARG A 73 15.54 -9.15 -12.52
N ILE A 74 14.24 -9.01 -12.28
CA ILE A 74 13.57 -7.71 -12.06
C ILE A 74 13.55 -7.38 -10.58
N ALA A 75 13.27 -8.36 -9.73
CA ALA A 75 13.00 -8.17 -8.31
C ALA A 75 13.75 -9.16 -7.42
N VAL A 76 14.05 -8.74 -6.20
CA VAL A 76 14.55 -9.56 -5.09
C VAL A 76 13.55 -9.49 -3.97
N ALA A 77 13.07 -10.64 -3.49
CA ALA A 77 12.10 -10.73 -2.41
C ALA A 77 12.80 -10.73 -1.05
N HIS A 78 12.26 -9.96 -0.11
CA HIS A 78 12.69 -9.85 1.27
C HIS A 78 11.48 -9.95 2.20
N GLN A 79 11.50 -10.88 3.13
CA GLN A 79 10.46 -11.02 4.13
C GLN A 79 10.52 -9.86 5.13
N ILE A 80 9.34 -9.36 5.51
CA ILE A 80 9.17 -8.39 6.59
C ILE A 80 8.91 -9.15 7.88
N ASP A 81 9.83 -9.02 8.84
CA ASP A 81 9.73 -9.64 10.17
C ASP A 81 9.57 -8.58 11.30
N GLY A 82 9.43 -7.31 10.94
CA GLY A 82 9.29 -6.21 11.88
C GLY A 82 9.69 -4.87 11.28
N PRO A 83 9.94 -3.84 12.10
CA PRO A 83 10.39 -2.52 11.63
C PRO A 83 11.69 -2.61 10.82
N LEU A 84 11.76 -1.82 9.75
CA LEU A 84 12.91 -1.78 8.84
C LEU A 84 13.22 -0.35 8.42
N ARG A 85 14.39 -0.14 7.82
CA ARG A 85 14.81 1.17 7.32
C ARG A 85 15.15 1.08 5.83
N LEU A 86 14.44 1.84 5.00
CA LEU A 86 14.58 1.84 3.54
C LEU A 86 14.81 3.26 3.03
N GLY A 87 15.84 3.47 2.22
CA GLY A 87 16.13 4.79 1.66
C GLY A 87 16.29 5.90 2.71
N GLY A 88 16.67 5.55 3.95
CA GLY A 88 16.75 6.49 5.06
C GLY A 88 15.45 6.72 5.83
N ILE A 89 14.34 6.10 5.42
CA ILE A 89 13.00 6.20 6.03
C ILE A 89 12.78 5.00 6.95
N ASP A 90 12.35 5.25 8.18
CA ASP A 90 11.93 4.20 9.10
C ASP A 90 10.50 3.75 8.74
N VAL A 91 10.33 2.44 8.57
CA VAL A 91 9.08 1.80 8.19
C VAL A 91 8.64 0.86 9.31
N VAL A 92 7.43 1.05 9.81
CA VAL A 92 6.82 0.17 10.81
C VAL A 92 5.64 -0.53 10.15
N PRO A 93 5.75 -1.84 9.85
CA PRO A 93 4.63 -2.64 9.37
C PRO A 93 3.67 -2.94 10.52
N PHE A 94 2.39 -3.08 10.22
CA PHE A 94 1.38 -3.58 11.16
C PHE A 94 0.35 -4.43 10.40
N GLU A 95 -0.15 -5.46 11.06
CA GLU A 95 -1.16 -6.34 10.46
C GLU A 95 -2.54 -5.69 10.48
N GLN A 96 -3.34 -6.03 9.47
CA GLN A 96 -4.72 -5.61 9.30
C GLN A 96 -5.56 -6.84 8.92
N GLU A 97 -6.77 -6.95 9.45
CA GLU A 97 -7.71 -7.99 9.03
C GLU A 97 -8.36 -7.60 7.70
N HIS A 98 -8.29 -8.51 6.73
CA HIS A 98 -8.90 -8.36 5.41
C HIS A 98 -10.13 -9.28 5.22
N GLY A 99 -10.66 -9.80 6.31
CA GLY A 99 -11.82 -10.68 6.32
C GLY A 99 -11.50 -12.14 5.98
N PHE A 100 -12.40 -13.03 6.40
CA PHE A 100 -12.28 -14.47 6.18
C PHE A 100 -10.95 -15.10 6.65
N GLY A 101 -10.29 -14.48 7.62
CA GLY A 101 -8.99 -14.92 8.15
C GLY A 101 -7.79 -14.51 7.30
N ALA A 102 -7.98 -13.69 6.26
CA ALA A 102 -6.89 -13.09 5.52
C ALA A 102 -6.36 -11.84 6.23
N THR A 103 -5.05 -11.63 6.15
CA THR A 103 -4.38 -10.45 6.67
C THR A 103 -3.64 -9.69 5.59
N THR A 104 -3.57 -8.38 5.72
CA THR A 104 -2.76 -7.49 4.90
C THR A 104 -1.79 -6.71 5.79
N LEU A 105 -0.82 -6.05 5.20
CA LEU A 105 0.08 -5.14 5.91
C LEU A 105 -0.33 -3.69 5.66
N GLY A 106 -0.47 -2.93 6.76
CA GLY A 106 -0.36 -1.49 6.73
C GLY A 106 1.08 -1.08 7.01
N PHE A 107 1.44 0.13 6.62
CA PHE A 107 2.79 0.67 6.80
C PHE A 107 2.74 2.08 7.39
N ARG A 108 3.59 2.32 8.39
CA ARG A 108 3.86 3.67 8.89
C ARG A 108 5.25 4.13 8.44
N PHE A 109 5.34 5.33 7.91
CA PHE A 109 6.55 6.03 7.45
C PHE A 109 6.72 7.31 8.26
N GLY A 110 7.35 7.22 9.43
CA GLY A 110 7.47 8.38 10.32
C GLY A 110 6.11 8.96 10.73
N ALA A 111 5.77 10.14 10.22
CA ALA A 111 4.52 10.84 10.50
C ALA A 111 3.36 10.45 9.57
N MET A 112 3.61 9.64 8.52
CA MET A 112 2.59 9.16 7.58
C MET A 112 2.30 7.68 7.79
N ALA A 113 1.04 7.25 7.53
CA ALA A 113 0.68 5.85 7.42
C ALA A 113 -0.16 5.57 6.17
N TYR A 114 -0.08 4.33 5.70
CA TYR A 114 -0.85 3.80 4.58
C TYR A 114 -1.54 2.50 5.00
N SER A 115 -2.85 2.44 4.84
CA SER A 115 -3.70 1.30 5.16
C SER A 115 -4.69 1.09 4.04
N THR A 116 -4.62 -0.03 3.34
CA THR A 116 -5.62 -0.42 2.34
C THR A 116 -6.07 -1.84 2.63
N ASP A 117 -7.24 -2.23 2.12
CA ASP A 117 -7.77 -3.59 2.23
C ASP A 117 -7.82 -4.08 3.68
N ALA A 118 -8.47 -3.28 4.51
CA ALA A 118 -8.71 -3.59 5.91
C ALA A 118 -10.21 -3.55 6.23
N VAL A 119 -10.72 -4.58 6.91
CA VAL A 119 -12.06 -4.59 7.46
C VAL A 119 -12.06 -4.37 8.97
N GLU A 120 -10.95 -4.69 9.64
CA GLU A 120 -10.76 -4.49 11.07
C GLU A 120 -9.30 -4.14 11.39
N LEU A 121 -9.11 -3.32 12.42
CA LEU A 121 -7.80 -2.98 12.98
C LEU A 121 -7.80 -3.36 14.46
N ASP A 122 -6.78 -4.07 14.88
CA ASP A 122 -6.59 -4.44 16.29
C ASP A 122 -5.88 -3.33 17.08
N GLU A 123 -5.69 -3.56 18.39
CA GLU A 123 -5.00 -2.62 19.27
C GLU A 123 -3.54 -2.40 18.88
N ALA A 124 -2.87 -3.40 18.30
CA ALA A 124 -1.49 -3.27 17.84
C ALA A 124 -1.40 -2.36 16.61
N ALA A 125 -2.34 -2.49 15.66
CA ALA A 125 -2.47 -1.59 14.52
C ALA A 125 -2.73 -0.14 14.97
N PHE A 126 -3.66 0.07 15.91
CA PHE A 126 -3.92 1.40 16.46
C PHE A 126 -2.71 1.97 17.23
N ALA A 127 -1.94 1.13 17.93
CA ALA A 127 -0.71 1.57 18.57
C ALA A 127 0.36 2.00 17.55
N ALA A 128 0.49 1.29 16.42
CA ALA A 128 1.36 1.68 15.32
C ALA A 128 0.94 3.00 14.67
N LEU A 129 -0.37 3.25 14.58
CA LEU A 129 -0.95 4.47 14.02
C LEU A 129 -0.94 5.67 14.99
N ALA A 130 -0.61 5.48 16.26
CA ALA A 130 -0.65 6.54 17.26
C ALA A 130 0.29 7.71 16.89
N GLY A 131 -0.26 8.93 16.82
CA GLY A 131 0.51 10.14 16.52
C GLY A 131 0.95 10.30 15.07
N VAL A 132 0.34 9.57 14.10
CA VAL A 132 0.51 9.89 12.67
C VAL A 132 -0.16 11.23 12.35
N ASP A 133 0.48 12.00 11.51
CA ASP A 133 -0.04 13.30 11.04
C ASP A 133 -0.89 13.14 9.78
N VAL A 134 -0.48 12.27 8.88
CA VAL A 134 -1.19 11.95 7.64
C VAL A 134 -1.51 10.46 7.59
N TRP A 135 -2.75 10.12 7.29
CA TRP A 135 -3.16 8.73 7.11
C TRP A 135 -3.90 8.52 5.80
N ILE A 136 -3.35 7.70 4.91
CA ILE A 136 -4.04 7.22 3.72
C ILE A 136 -4.72 5.91 4.12
N VAL A 137 -6.06 5.86 4.03
CA VAL A 137 -6.85 4.79 4.66
C VAL A 137 -7.95 4.26 3.75
N ASP A 138 -8.21 2.94 3.84
CA ASP A 138 -9.25 2.22 3.11
C ASP A 138 -10.64 2.83 3.31
N CYS A 139 -11.39 2.97 2.20
CA CYS A 139 -12.79 3.37 2.21
C CYS A 139 -13.47 2.87 0.93
N LEU A 140 -13.90 1.61 0.91
CA LEU A 140 -14.38 0.98 -0.30
C LEU A 140 -15.71 1.55 -0.81
N ARG A 141 -16.70 1.74 0.09
CA ARG A 141 -18.08 2.14 -0.24
C ARG A 141 -18.83 2.64 1.01
N TYR A 142 -20.10 3.08 0.84
CA TYR A 142 -20.91 3.52 1.97
C TYR A 142 -21.41 2.36 2.85
N GLU A 143 -21.88 1.27 2.24
CA GLU A 143 -22.44 0.12 2.97
C GLU A 143 -21.33 -0.82 3.47
N PRO A 144 -21.57 -1.55 4.58
CA PRO A 144 -20.63 -2.54 5.10
C PRO A 144 -20.18 -3.55 4.05
N HIS A 145 -18.91 -3.95 4.13
CA HIS A 145 -18.29 -4.97 3.29
C HIS A 145 -17.58 -6.02 4.16
N PRO A 146 -17.57 -7.30 3.77
CA PRO A 146 -16.96 -8.35 4.60
C PRO A 146 -15.43 -8.30 4.66
N THR A 147 -14.76 -7.59 3.75
CA THR A 147 -13.29 -7.57 3.62
C THR A 147 -12.69 -6.16 3.61
N HIS A 148 -13.50 -5.11 3.56
CA HIS A 148 -13.02 -3.72 3.47
C HIS A 148 -13.77 -2.80 4.41
N ALA A 149 -13.11 -1.73 4.82
CA ALA A 149 -13.77 -0.66 5.54
C ALA A 149 -14.79 0.06 4.65
N HIS A 150 -15.92 0.34 5.22
CA HIS A 150 -16.92 1.23 4.65
C HIS A 150 -16.80 2.63 5.28
N PHE A 151 -17.41 3.62 4.66
CA PHE A 151 -17.24 5.03 5.01
C PHE A 151 -17.36 5.32 6.52
N GLU A 152 -18.45 4.86 7.16
CA GLU A 152 -18.66 5.10 8.60
C GLU A 152 -17.59 4.42 9.49
N ARG A 153 -17.14 3.21 9.12
CA ARG A 153 -16.05 2.53 9.83
C ARG A 153 -14.75 3.29 9.70
N THR A 154 -14.42 3.72 8.49
CA THR A 154 -13.22 4.52 8.24
C THR A 154 -13.24 5.82 9.04
N LEU A 155 -14.38 6.52 9.08
CA LEU A 155 -14.52 7.73 9.90
C LEU A 155 -14.35 7.45 11.40
N ALA A 156 -14.87 6.31 11.90
CA ALA A 156 -14.68 5.91 13.30
C ALA A 156 -13.19 5.65 13.63
N TRP A 157 -12.44 5.02 12.72
CA TRP A 157 -11.00 4.83 12.87
C TRP A 157 -10.25 6.17 12.85
N ILE A 158 -10.59 7.06 11.91
CA ILE A 158 -9.99 8.41 11.82
C ILE A 158 -10.26 9.20 13.11
N ALA A 159 -11.48 9.12 13.65
CA ALA A 159 -11.82 9.78 14.92
C ALA A 159 -11.03 9.23 16.12
N ARG A 160 -10.62 7.96 16.09
CA ARG A 160 -9.77 7.34 17.10
C ARG A 160 -8.30 7.73 16.96
N VAL A 161 -7.74 7.65 15.76
CA VAL A 161 -6.31 7.95 15.46
C VAL A 161 -6.05 9.45 15.51
N LYS A 162 -6.99 10.27 15.05
CA LYS A 162 -6.94 11.75 14.99
C LYS A 162 -5.75 12.30 14.20
N PRO A 163 -5.50 11.81 12.97
CA PRO A 163 -4.50 12.43 12.12
C PRO A 163 -4.93 13.86 11.77
N ARG A 164 -3.99 14.75 11.50
CA ARG A 164 -4.29 16.10 10.98
C ARG A 164 -4.99 16.03 9.61
N ARG A 165 -4.60 15.05 8.79
CA ARG A 165 -5.14 14.83 7.44
C ARG A 165 -5.36 13.34 7.20
N ALA A 166 -6.55 12.97 6.74
CA ALA A 166 -6.84 11.61 6.29
C ALA A 166 -7.24 11.63 4.81
N VAL A 167 -6.68 10.74 4.03
CA VAL A 167 -6.98 10.58 2.61
C VAL A 167 -7.60 9.21 2.38
N LEU A 168 -8.84 9.20 1.91
CA LEU A 168 -9.56 7.97 1.61
C LEU A 168 -9.03 7.35 0.32
N THR A 169 -8.76 6.05 0.33
CA THR A 169 -8.28 5.30 -0.82
C THR A 169 -9.11 4.04 -1.06
N HIS A 170 -8.82 3.31 -2.13
CA HIS A 170 -9.46 2.04 -2.50
C HIS A 170 -10.97 2.16 -2.74
N MET A 171 -11.42 3.31 -3.19
CA MET A 171 -12.83 3.61 -3.46
C MET A 171 -13.31 2.88 -4.71
N ASN A 172 -14.45 2.21 -4.61
CA ASN A 172 -15.08 1.57 -5.75
C ASN A 172 -16.09 2.51 -6.44
N GLN A 173 -16.69 2.03 -7.53
CA GLN A 173 -17.64 2.79 -8.35
C GLN A 173 -18.94 3.22 -7.65
N ALA A 174 -19.19 2.76 -6.42
CA ALA A 174 -20.36 3.18 -5.63
C ALA A 174 -20.13 4.54 -4.93
N LEU A 175 -18.88 5.03 -4.93
CA LEU A 175 -18.53 6.33 -4.35
C LEU A 175 -18.30 7.35 -5.47
N ASP A 176 -19.25 8.26 -5.67
CA ASP A 176 -19.02 9.47 -6.47
C ASP A 176 -18.04 10.39 -5.74
N TYR A 177 -16.98 10.82 -6.42
CA TYR A 177 -15.89 11.63 -5.83
C TYR A 177 -16.42 12.93 -5.22
N GLU A 178 -17.23 13.67 -5.94
CA GLU A 178 -17.73 14.97 -5.48
C GLU A 178 -18.78 14.84 -4.36
N GLU A 179 -19.59 13.78 -4.39
CA GLU A 179 -20.48 13.46 -3.29
C GLU A 179 -19.69 13.09 -2.03
N LEU A 180 -18.72 12.18 -2.15
CA LEU A 180 -17.86 11.76 -1.04
C LEU A 180 -17.10 12.95 -0.44
N ARG A 181 -16.54 13.82 -1.28
CA ARG A 181 -15.83 15.03 -0.85
C ARG A 181 -16.72 15.94 -0.01
N ARG A 182 -18.00 16.08 -0.37
CA ARG A 182 -18.97 16.89 0.41
C ARG A 182 -19.38 16.25 1.72
N ARG A 183 -19.32 14.91 1.82
CA ARG A 183 -19.67 14.14 3.03
C ARG A 183 -18.53 14.01 4.02
N CYS A 184 -17.29 14.18 3.57
CA CYS A 184 -16.12 14.10 4.42
C CYS A 184 -16.09 15.24 5.44
N PRO A 185 -15.80 14.94 6.73
CA PRO A 185 -15.62 15.98 7.73
C PRO A 185 -14.29 16.75 7.49
N PRO A 186 -14.10 17.90 8.14
CA PRO A 186 -12.85 18.64 8.05
C PRO A 186 -11.61 17.76 8.34
N GLY A 187 -10.57 17.88 7.50
CA GLY A 187 -9.35 17.08 7.60
C GLY A 187 -9.43 15.71 6.94
N VAL A 188 -10.57 15.33 6.35
CA VAL A 188 -10.76 14.10 5.58
C VAL A 188 -11.12 14.43 4.14
N GLU A 189 -10.51 13.76 3.18
CA GLU A 189 -10.77 13.96 1.76
C GLU A 189 -10.61 12.66 0.96
N PRO A 190 -11.32 12.47 -0.15
CA PRO A 190 -11.05 11.37 -1.07
C PRO A 190 -9.75 11.60 -1.82
N GLY A 191 -8.93 10.55 -1.98
CA GLY A 191 -7.74 10.56 -2.81
C GLY A 191 -8.06 10.57 -4.30
N TYR A 192 -7.08 10.96 -5.11
CA TYR A 192 -7.16 10.87 -6.57
C TYR A 192 -5.75 10.65 -7.14
N ASP A 193 -5.69 10.10 -8.35
CA ASP A 193 -4.41 9.84 -9.03
C ASP A 193 -3.64 11.15 -9.26
N GLY A 194 -2.39 11.17 -8.81
CA GLY A 194 -1.55 12.37 -8.88
C GLY A 194 -1.66 13.30 -7.67
N LEU A 195 -2.45 12.96 -6.63
CA LEU A 195 -2.46 13.73 -5.38
C LEU A 195 -1.07 13.72 -4.74
N VAL A 196 -0.52 14.91 -4.47
CA VAL A 196 0.74 15.10 -3.75
C VAL A 196 0.44 15.51 -2.32
N ILE A 197 1.09 14.84 -1.36
CA ILE A 197 0.95 15.11 0.07
C ILE A 197 2.32 15.44 0.64
N GLU A 198 2.45 16.60 1.23
CA GLU A 198 3.63 17.00 2.00
C GLU A 198 3.47 16.58 3.46
N VAL A 199 4.48 15.93 4.05
CA VAL A 199 4.53 15.41 5.42
C VAL A 199 5.76 15.91 6.17
#